data_ac1b8ebe2fd2fd8a142eb7bcedd9f9ae
#
_entry.id   ac1b8ebe2fd2fd8a142eb7bcedd9f9ae
#
_cell.length_a   1.000
_cell.length_b   1.000
_cell.length_c   1.000
_cell.angle_alpha   90.00
_cell.angle_beta   90.00
_cell.angle_gamma   90.00
#
_symmetry.space_group_name_H-M   'P 1'
#
loop_
_entity.id
_entity.type
_entity.pdbx_description
1 polymer ?
#
loop_
_entity_poly.entity_id
_entity_poly.type
_entity_poly.pdbx_seq_one_letter_code
_entity_poly.pdbx_strand_id
1 'polypeptide(L)'
;MLPEVERFKLTLREHAQRKGYAVALWGDNLRLDYATLYSEVVYRQQRLRDEHIKVVALALDNGVEAMLWDLAALFEGLACVILPGFFSPAQRLHCLEQSQAQRVIAEPGLADELQAAGYHYSGEFWHKDYLGPSRLPAGTAKLTFTSGTTGTPKGVCLSADSLLRVARELEQASQPVNPRHHLALLPLAVLLENLGCYAALYAGAMLSLPGQKTLGIQGASGVDPARLLACLTERRAQSLILVPQLLLMLVTAAEQKAFYPHALRFAAVGGARVSHDLLQRAQRAGVPVFEGYGLSECASVVCLNRPQANRAGSVGQPLPHVQVRLAEDGEVMIKGSTLLGYLGEPPPPDDWWPSGDLGEFDADGFLYLRGRKKHQFVTSFGRNVNPEWVEAELTQGGTISQAFVYGEALPHNHALLWPTRADCSDQALELAVSKANEALPDYAQVHHWTRLAHPFTAANGLLTANGRPRREAIVEHYRGLFSESILSEEYPS
;
A
#
# COMPACT_ATOMS: atom_id res chain seq x y z
N MET A 1 24.13 -3.11 -20.60
CA MET A 1 23.77 -2.48 -19.32
C MET A 1 23.76 -3.58 -18.28
N LEU A 2 24.31 -3.37 -17.06
CA LEU A 2 24.25 -4.40 -16.01
C LEU A 2 22.80 -4.65 -15.60
N PRO A 3 22.40 -5.91 -15.32
CA PRO A 3 21.11 -6.22 -14.71
C PRO A 3 20.92 -5.45 -13.41
N GLU A 4 19.69 -5.03 -13.11
CA GLU A 4 19.42 -4.19 -11.91
C GLU A 4 19.80 -4.90 -10.60
N VAL A 5 19.66 -6.24 -10.52
CA VAL A 5 20.09 -7.02 -9.36
C VAL A 5 21.59 -6.90 -9.12
N GLU A 6 22.39 -7.03 -10.17
CA GLU A 6 23.84 -6.92 -10.04
C GLU A 6 24.27 -5.48 -9.67
N ARG A 7 23.56 -4.48 -10.19
CA ARG A 7 23.76 -3.08 -9.80
C ARG A 7 23.46 -2.89 -8.30
N PHE A 8 22.35 -3.44 -7.81
CA PHE A 8 21.98 -3.32 -6.40
C PHE A 8 22.96 -4.04 -5.47
N LYS A 9 23.41 -5.26 -5.86
CA LYS A 9 24.46 -5.99 -5.13
C LYS A 9 25.76 -5.17 -5.04
N LEU A 10 26.18 -4.58 -6.15
CA LEU A 10 27.37 -3.72 -6.18
C LEU A 10 27.22 -2.50 -5.28
N THR A 11 26.06 -1.84 -5.31
CA THR A 11 25.76 -0.70 -4.44
C THR A 11 25.85 -1.07 -2.96
N LEU A 12 25.24 -2.19 -2.54
CA LEU A 12 25.32 -2.64 -1.15
C LEU A 12 26.76 -3.04 -0.76
N ARG A 13 27.51 -3.67 -1.66
CA ARG A 13 28.90 -4.00 -1.45
C ARG A 13 29.77 -2.73 -1.30
N GLU A 14 29.52 -1.71 -2.11
CA GLU A 14 30.22 -0.42 -1.99
C GLU A 14 29.88 0.26 -0.64
N HIS A 15 28.64 0.21 -0.19
CA HIS A 15 28.29 0.73 1.14
C HIS A 15 29.00 -0.04 2.25
N ALA A 16 29.07 -1.37 2.17
CA ALA A 16 29.82 -2.21 3.11
C ALA A 16 31.32 -1.85 3.16
N GLN A 17 31.90 -1.51 2.02
CA GLN A 17 33.34 -1.15 1.93
C GLN A 17 33.62 0.28 2.40
N ARG A 18 32.77 1.25 2.01
CA ARG A 18 33.02 2.69 2.26
C ARG A 18 32.56 3.16 3.63
N LYS A 19 31.51 2.56 4.18
CA LYS A 19 30.86 2.93 5.44
C LYS A 19 30.38 1.71 6.22
N GLY A 20 31.17 0.64 6.24
CA GLY A 20 30.81 -0.66 6.80
C GLY A 20 30.24 -0.59 8.22
N TYR A 21 30.77 0.29 9.06
CA TYR A 21 30.30 0.48 10.45
C TYR A 21 29.04 1.35 10.60
N ALA A 22 28.54 1.97 9.52
CA ALA A 22 27.29 2.73 9.59
C ALA A 22 26.12 1.77 9.75
N VAL A 23 25.18 2.09 10.64
CA VAL A 23 23.97 1.29 10.84
C VAL A 23 23.18 1.23 9.53
N ALA A 24 22.92 0.03 9.06
CA ALA A 24 22.12 -0.26 7.88
C ALA A 24 20.70 -0.65 8.24
N LEU A 25 20.54 -1.61 9.18
CA LEU A 25 19.24 -2.09 9.64
C LEU A 25 19.09 -1.89 11.15
N TRP A 26 17.91 -1.45 11.57
CA TRP A 26 17.55 -1.27 12.97
C TRP A 26 16.17 -1.86 13.27
N GLY A 27 16.13 -3.09 13.76
CA GLY A 27 14.93 -3.77 14.26
C GLY A 27 14.57 -3.39 15.70
N ASP A 28 13.75 -4.19 16.35
CA ASP A 28 13.40 -4.01 17.76
C ASP A 28 14.57 -4.37 18.68
N ASN A 29 15.20 -5.55 18.44
CA ASN A 29 16.25 -6.10 19.30
C ASN A 29 17.60 -6.24 18.61
N LEU A 30 17.69 -5.93 17.32
CA LEU A 30 18.89 -6.15 16.51
C LEU A 30 19.21 -4.92 15.66
N ARG A 31 20.50 -4.55 15.65
CA ARG A 31 21.05 -3.56 14.72
C ARG A 31 22.18 -4.18 13.96
N LEU A 32 22.20 -3.97 12.65
CA LEU A 32 23.29 -4.39 11.78
C LEU A 32 23.87 -3.17 11.07
N ASP A 33 25.18 -3.16 10.96
CA ASP A 33 25.89 -2.25 10.08
C ASP A 33 25.91 -2.76 8.62
N TYR A 34 26.40 -1.93 7.69
CA TYR A 34 26.42 -2.29 6.28
C TYR A 34 27.33 -3.47 5.96
N ALA A 35 28.44 -3.63 6.69
CA ALA A 35 29.35 -4.77 6.50
C ALA A 35 28.68 -6.08 6.92
N THR A 36 28.03 -6.06 8.08
CA THR A 36 27.28 -7.22 8.60
C THR A 36 26.04 -7.51 7.73
N LEU A 37 25.28 -6.48 7.33
CA LEU A 37 24.14 -6.64 6.41
C LEU A 37 24.56 -7.41 5.15
N TYR A 38 25.64 -6.98 4.49
CA TYR A 38 26.07 -7.60 3.26
C TYR A 38 26.50 -9.06 3.46
N SER A 39 27.27 -9.35 4.51
CA SER A 39 27.70 -10.72 4.83
C SER A 39 26.54 -11.63 5.19
N GLU A 40 25.57 -11.17 5.96
CA GLU A 40 24.37 -11.89 6.36
C GLU A 40 23.44 -12.22 5.18
N VAL A 41 23.30 -11.27 4.24
CA VAL A 41 22.54 -11.52 2.99
C VAL A 41 23.25 -12.59 2.13
N VAL A 42 24.58 -12.49 1.96
CA VAL A 42 25.34 -13.49 1.20
C VAL A 42 25.29 -14.86 1.86
N TYR A 43 25.37 -14.94 3.19
CA TYR A 43 25.20 -16.19 3.92
C TYR A 43 23.83 -16.84 3.65
N ARG A 44 22.75 -16.08 3.79
CA ARG A 44 21.38 -16.57 3.53
C ARG A 44 21.17 -16.92 2.07
N GLN A 45 21.75 -16.18 1.15
CA GLN A 45 21.74 -16.50 -0.27
C GLN A 45 22.35 -17.87 -0.55
N GLN A 46 23.49 -18.20 0.09
CA GLN A 46 24.11 -19.55 -0.03
C GLN A 46 23.20 -20.63 0.52
N ARG A 47 22.50 -20.39 1.65
CA ARG A 47 21.54 -21.32 2.22
C ARG A 47 20.36 -21.62 1.29
N LEU A 48 19.92 -20.61 0.53
CA LEU A 48 18.86 -20.78 -0.47
C LEU A 48 19.37 -21.46 -1.74
N ARG A 49 20.63 -21.25 -2.12
CA ARG A 49 21.24 -21.86 -3.32
C ARG A 49 21.43 -23.36 -3.22
N ASP A 50 21.71 -23.88 -2.04
CA ASP A 50 21.93 -25.32 -1.79
C ASP A 50 20.65 -26.15 -1.95
N GLU A 51 19.51 -25.47 -2.13
CA GLU A 51 18.19 -26.06 -2.30
C GLU A 51 17.70 -25.82 -3.75
N HIS A 52 17.22 -26.86 -4.43
CA HIS A 52 16.62 -26.76 -5.75
C HIS A 52 15.20 -26.17 -5.67
N ILE A 53 15.09 -24.97 -5.11
CA ILE A 53 13.83 -24.25 -4.90
C ILE A 53 13.63 -23.16 -5.94
N LYS A 54 12.37 -22.79 -6.19
CA LYS A 54 11.97 -21.69 -7.06
C LYS A 54 11.22 -20.60 -6.30
N VAL A 55 10.52 -20.99 -5.23
CA VAL A 55 9.65 -20.12 -4.44
C VAL A 55 9.97 -20.26 -2.97
N VAL A 56 10.23 -19.12 -2.33
CA VAL A 56 10.34 -18.98 -0.88
C VAL A 56 9.24 -18.05 -0.37
N ALA A 57 8.57 -18.43 0.72
CA ALA A 57 7.59 -17.60 1.39
C ALA A 57 8.15 -17.10 2.73
N LEU A 58 7.87 -15.84 3.05
CA LEU A 58 8.21 -15.22 4.31
C LEU A 58 6.91 -14.95 5.09
N ALA A 59 6.72 -15.65 6.19
CA ALA A 59 5.62 -15.46 7.13
C ALA A 59 6.17 -14.88 8.44
N LEU A 60 6.85 -13.73 8.31
CA LEU A 60 7.53 -13.00 9.37
C LEU A 60 6.90 -11.61 9.52
N ASP A 61 6.95 -11.07 10.74
CA ASP A 61 6.66 -9.64 10.97
C ASP A 61 7.77 -8.75 10.40
N ASN A 62 7.55 -7.44 10.38
CA ASN A 62 8.60 -6.48 10.06
C ASN A 62 9.80 -6.71 10.98
N GLY A 63 10.99 -6.71 10.41
CA GLY A 63 12.20 -6.94 11.18
C GLY A 63 13.42 -7.14 10.31
N VAL A 64 14.57 -7.21 10.97
CA VAL A 64 15.87 -7.44 10.32
C VAL A 64 15.87 -8.78 9.58
N GLU A 65 15.34 -9.84 10.20
CA GLU A 65 15.29 -11.17 9.60
C GLU A 65 14.45 -11.22 8.31
N ALA A 66 13.26 -10.61 8.32
CA ALA A 66 12.41 -10.55 7.15
C ALA A 66 13.12 -9.85 5.96
N MET A 67 13.82 -8.75 6.23
CA MET A 67 14.57 -8.01 5.21
C MET A 67 15.78 -8.80 4.70
N LEU A 68 16.51 -9.49 5.57
CA LEU A 68 17.67 -10.29 5.17
C LEU A 68 17.28 -11.45 4.25
N TRP A 69 16.20 -12.18 4.58
CA TRP A 69 15.70 -13.27 3.74
C TRP A 69 15.10 -12.77 2.43
N ASP A 70 14.43 -11.63 2.45
CA ASP A 70 13.89 -11.00 1.25
C ASP A 70 15.00 -10.59 0.27
N LEU A 71 16.05 -9.96 0.76
CA LEU A 71 17.24 -9.62 -0.04
C LEU A 71 17.97 -10.87 -0.53
N ALA A 72 18.09 -11.90 0.29
CA ALA A 72 18.74 -13.16 -0.08
C ALA A 72 18.00 -13.87 -1.22
N ALA A 73 16.66 -13.92 -1.15
CA ALA A 73 15.82 -14.47 -2.20
C ALA A 73 15.95 -13.67 -3.51
N LEU A 74 15.92 -12.33 -3.43
CA LEU A 74 16.14 -11.45 -4.57
C LEU A 74 17.51 -11.67 -5.22
N PHE A 75 18.58 -11.83 -4.41
CA PHE A 75 19.95 -12.03 -4.88
C PHE A 75 20.18 -13.42 -5.49
N GLU A 76 19.45 -14.42 -5.04
CA GLU A 76 19.52 -15.77 -5.61
C GLU A 76 18.64 -15.93 -6.86
N GLY A 77 17.74 -14.96 -7.12
CA GLY A 77 16.82 -15.00 -8.26
C GLY A 77 15.61 -15.88 -8.01
N LEU A 78 15.25 -16.10 -6.75
CA LEU A 78 14.06 -16.85 -6.35
C LEU A 78 12.84 -15.95 -6.31
N ALA A 79 11.66 -16.50 -6.59
CA ALA A 79 10.40 -15.83 -6.35
C ALA A 79 10.13 -15.77 -4.84
N CYS A 80 10.06 -14.56 -4.28
CA CYS A 80 9.76 -14.33 -2.88
C CYS A 80 8.29 -13.93 -2.70
N VAL A 81 7.59 -14.59 -1.78
CA VAL A 81 6.23 -14.27 -1.35
C VAL A 81 6.29 -13.79 0.09
N ILE A 82 5.97 -12.53 0.35
CA ILE A 82 5.84 -12.04 1.73
C ILE A 82 4.36 -12.11 2.13
N LEU A 83 4.05 -12.96 3.10
CA LEU A 83 2.69 -13.18 3.58
C LEU A 83 2.32 -12.10 4.61
N PRO A 84 1.24 -11.32 4.38
CA PRO A 84 0.80 -10.33 5.34
C PRO A 84 0.37 -10.97 6.66
N GLY A 85 0.86 -10.46 7.80
CA GLY A 85 0.49 -10.95 9.13
C GLY A 85 -1.01 -10.81 9.47
N PHE A 86 -1.71 -9.91 8.76
CA PHE A 86 -3.16 -9.72 8.90
C PHE A 86 -4.03 -10.67 8.05
N PHE A 87 -3.42 -11.53 7.22
CA PHE A 87 -4.16 -12.55 6.49
C PHE A 87 -4.68 -13.62 7.44
N SER A 88 -5.90 -14.10 7.20
CA SER A 88 -6.44 -15.27 7.91
C SER A 88 -5.65 -16.54 7.57
N PRO A 89 -5.73 -17.58 8.40
CA PRO A 89 -5.10 -18.88 8.08
C PRO A 89 -5.49 -19.41 6.69
N ALA A 90 -6.76 -19.30 6.32
CA ALA A 90 -7.25 -19.72 5.00
C ALA A 90 -6.62 -18.92 3.85
N GLN A 91 -6.42 -17.61 4.03
CA GLN A 91 -5.77 -16.76 3.03
C GLN A 91 -4.28 -17.06 2.92
N ARG A 92 -3.58 -17.27 4.04
CA ARG A 92 -2.17 -17.68 4.01
C ARG A 92 -2.00 -19.02 3.32
N LEU A 93 -2.83 -20.01 3.66
CA LEU A 93 -2.82 -21.31 3.00
C LEU A 93 -3.06 -21.17 1.50
N HIS A 94 -4.07 -20.39 1.09
CA HIS A 94 -4.33 -20.11 -0.32
C HIS A 94 -3.09 -19.52 -1.03
N CYS A 95 -2.42 -18.53 -0.44
CA CYS A 95 -1.21 -17.95 -1.01
C CYS A 95 -0.06 -18.97 -1.14
N LEU A 96 0.16 -19.80 -0.13
CA LEU A 96 1.18 -20.84 -0.13
C LEU A 96 0.91 -21.89 -1.23
N GLU A 97 -0.32 -22.37 -1.33
CA GLU A 97 -0.74 -23.35 -2.33
C GLU A 97 -0.67 -22.79 -3.75
N GLN A 98 -1.18 -21.58 -3.96
CA GLN A 98 -1.16 -20.94 -5.27
C GLN A 98 0.26 -20.67 -5.75
N SER A 99 1.14 -20.17 -4.88
CA SER A 99 2.54 -19.89 -5.19
C SER A 99 3.40 -21.15 -5.30
N GLN A 100 2.91 -22.29 -4.82
CA GLN A 100 3.71 -23.51 -4.69
C GLN A 100 5.01 -23.25 -3.91
N ALA A 101 4.92 -22.51 -2.79
CA ALA A 101 6.07 -22.15 -1.98
C ALA A 101 6.73 -23.41 -1.40
N GLN A 102 7.94 -23.72 -1.87
CA GLN A 102 8.68 -24.92 -1.49
C GLN A 102 9.38 -24.76 -0.14
N ARG A 103 9.69 -23.52 0.23
CA ARG A 103 10.32 -23.18 1.52
C ARG A 103 9.56 -22.03 2.16
N VAL A 104 9.32 -22.15 3.46
CA VAL A 104 8.69 -21.10 4.25
C VAL A 104 9.58 -20.77 5.44
N ILE A 105 9.88 -19.50 5.62
CA ILE A 105 10.47 -18.94 6.84
C ILE A 105 9.34 -18.26 7.60
N ALA A 106 9.07 -18.72 8.82
CA ALA A 106 7.87 -18.31 9.55
C ALA A 106 8.15 -18.05 11.02
N GLU A 107 7.31 -17.19 11.63
CA GLU A 107 7.24 -17.04 13.07
C GLU A 107 6.88 -18.37 13.75
N PRO A 108 7.41 -18.66 14.95
CA PRO A 108 7.12 -19.90 15.66
C PRO A 108 5.63 -20.17 15.88
N GLY A 109 4.81 -19.13 16.01
CA GLY A 109 3.37 -19.22 16.20
C GLY A 109 2.58 -19.78 15.01
N LEU A 110 3.21 -19.98 13.86
CA LEU A 110 2.58 -20.55 12.66
C LEU A 110 2.89 -22.05 12.46
N ALA A 111 3.60 -22.68 13.39
CA ALA A 111 4.05 -24.06 13.27
C ALA A 111 2.91 -25.05 13.01
N ASP A 112 1.85 -25.02 13.83
CA ASP A 112 0.70 -25.92 13.70
C ASP A 112 -0.05 -25.71 12.37
N GLU A 113 -0.18 -24.44 11.92
CA GLU A 113 -0.81 -24.09 10.64
C GLU A 113 -0.02 -24.66 9.45
N LEU A 114 1.30 -24.51 9.46
CA LEU A 114 2.17 -25.00 8.40
C LEU A 114 2.22 -26.54 8.39
N GLN A 115 2.25 -27.18 9.55
CA GLN A 115 2.20 -28.63 9.64
C GLN A 115 0.86 -29.17 9.11
N ALA A 116 -0.26 -28.56 9.48
CA ALA A 116 -1.57 -28.92 8.95
C ALA A 116 -1.67 -28.69 7.42
N ALA A 117 -0.93 -27.73 6.87
CA ALA A 117 -0.81 -27.50 5.44
C ALA A 117 0.13 -28.48 4.71
N GLY A 118 0.70 -29.45 5.43
CA GLY A 118 1.59 -30.48 4.88
C GLY A 118 3.05 -30.07 4.76
N TYR A 119 3.46 -29.00 5.43
CA TYR A 119 4.87 -28.63 5.55
C TYR A 119 5.52 -29.38 6.70
N HIS A 120 6.78 -29.73 6.58
CA HIS A 120 7.61 -30.31 7.63
C HIS A 120 8.82 -29.40 7.92
N TYR A 121 9.17 -29.25 9.18
CA TYR A 121 10.29 -28.41 9.60
C TYR A 121 11.60 -29.17 9.55
N SER A 122 12.62 -28.62 8.91
CA SER A 122 13.97 -29.16 8.89
C SER A 122 14.98 -28.02 8.72
N GLY A 123 16.00 -28.02 9.58
CA GLY A 123 17.00 -26.95 9.60
C GLY A 123 16.41 -25.60 9.98
N GLU A 124 16.33 -24.70 9.02
CA GLU A 124 15.81 -23.31 9.20
C GLU A 124 14.48 -23.07 8.49
N PHE A 125 13.97 -24.06 7.75
CA PHE A 125 12.85 -23.92 6.84
C PHE A 125 11.73 -24.90 7.13
N TRP A 126 10.51 -24.49 6.81
CA TRP A 126 9.38 -25.36 6.56
C TRP A 126 9.41 -25.76 5.09
N HIS A 127 9.35 -27.07 4.83
CA HIS A 127 9.54 -27.68 3.52
C HIS A 127 8.26 -28.35 3.05
N LYS A 128 7.92 -28.14 1.77
CA LYS A 128 6.89 -28.90 1.06
C LYS A 128 7.27 -29.02 -0.41
N ASP A 129 7.26 -30.25 -0.92
CA ASP A 129 7.52 -30.50 -2.32
C ASP A 129 6.22 -30.40 -3.13
N TYR A 130 6.30 -29.76 -4.27
CA TYR A 130 5.20 -29.65 -5.21
C TYR A 130 5.54 -30.42 -6.48
N LEU A 131 4.63 -31.32 -6.86
CA LEU A 131 4.74 -32.08 -8.12
C LEU A 131 4.11 -31.31 -9.26
N GLY A 132 4.81 -31.20 -10.39
CA GLY A 132 4.30 -30.57 -11.59
C GLY A 132 5.03 -29.27 -11.99
N PRO A 133 4.62 -28.63 -13.09
CA PRO A 133 5.25 -27.44 -13.58
C PRO A 133 4.99 -26.23 -12.67
N SER A 134 5.95 -25.32 -12.63
CA SER A 134 5.77 -24.03 -11.94
C SER A 134 4.66 -23.21 -12.61
N ARG A 135 3.82 -22.60 -11.81
CA ARG A 135 2.75 -21.69 -12.26
C ARG A 135 3.23 -20.25 -12.45
N LEU A 136 4.48 -19.97 -12.08
CA LEU A 136 5.06 -18.62 -12.17
C LEU A 136 5.51 -18.31 -13.61
N PRO A 137 5.25 -17.11 -14.11
CA PRO A 137 5.94 -16.57 -15.26
C PRO A 137 7.46 -16.59 -15.05
N ALA A 138 8.20 -16.91 -16.13
CA ALA A 138 9.67 -16.92 -16.07
C ALA A 138 10.22 -15.53 -15.66
N GLY A 139 11.23 -15.52 -14.76
CA GLY A 139 11.84 -14.29 -14.27
C GLY A 139 11.09 -13.62 -13.11
N THR A 140 10.07 -14.27 -12.54
CA THR A 140 9.40 -13.78 -11.32
C THR A 140 10.37 -13.76 -10.16
N ALA A 141 10.55 -12.59 -9.54
CA ALA A 141 11.36 -12.38 -8.32
C ALA A 141 10.50 -12.04 -7.10
N LYS A 142 9.33 -11.43 -7.31
CA LYS A 142 8.37 -11.13 -6.25
C LYS A 142 6.98 -11.54 -6.69
N LEU A 143 6.27 -12.18 -5.76
CA LEU A 143 4.85 -12.48 -5.91
C LEU A 143 4.10 -11.77 -4.79
N THR A 144 3.26 -10.81 -5.16
CA THR A 144 2.42 -10.07 -4.21
C THR A 144 0.95 -10.41 -4.45
N PHE A 145 0.25 -10.75 -3.36
CA PHE A 145 -1.17 -11.05 -3.44
C PHE A 145 -2.01 -9.81 -3.17
N THR A 146 -2.82 -9.45 -4.16
CA THR A 146 -3.77 -8.34 -4.03
C THR A 146 -5.14 -8.88 -3.67
N SER A 147 -5.87 -8.16 -2.81
CA SER A 147 -7.26 -8.46 -2.53
C SER A 147 -8.11 -8.13 -3.76
N GLY A 148 -8.29 -9.09 -4.65
CA GLY A 148 -9.22 -8.95 -5.78
C GLY A 148 -10.63 -8.59 -5.28
N THR A 149 -11.43 -7.93 -6.14
CA THR A 149 -12.85 -7.61 -5.85
C THR A 149 -13.70 -8.85 -5.57
N THR A 150 -13.26 -10.02 -6.00
CA THR A 150 -13.92 -11.33 -5.78
C THR A 150 -13.67 -11.94 -4.40
N GLY A 151 -12.84 -11.31 -3.55
CA GLY A 151 -12.51 -11.81 -2.20
C GLY A 151 -11.37 -12.85 -2.15
N THR A 152 -11.00 -13.45 -3.27
CA THR A 152 -9.84 -14.36 -3.37
C THR A 152 -8.63 -13.58 -3.85
N PRO A 153 -7.51 -13.58 -3.10
CA PRO A 153 -6.31 -12.86 -3.49
C PRO A 153 -5.75 -13.36 -4.84
N LYS A 154 -5.44 -12.43 -5.75
CA LYS A 154 -4.72 -12.72 -7.00
C LYS A 154 -3.23 -12.43 -6.83
N GLY A 155 -2.39 -13.34 -7.32
CA GLY A 155 -0.95 -13.19 -7.28
C GLY A 155 -0.41 -12.38 -8.46
N VAL A 156 0.17 -11.23 -8.21
CA VAL A 156 0.86 -10.38 -9.19
C VAL A 156 2.33 -10.78 -9.22
N CYS A 157 2.83 -11.20 -10.38
CA CYS A 157 4.21 -11.65 -10.58
C CYS A 157 5.07 -10.52 -11.14
N LEU A 158 6.15 -10.17 -10.45
CA LEU A 158 7.02 -9.05 -10.78
C LEU A 158 8.47 -9.51 -10.96
N SER A 159 9.16 -8.92 -11.94
CA SER A 159 10.58 -9.15 -12.15
C SER A 159 11.45 -8.34 -11.18
N ALA A 160 12.64 -8.84 -10.89
CA ALA A 160 13.64 -8.09 -10.12
C ALA A 160 14.01 -6.74 -10.77
N ASP A 161 14.12 -6.72 -12.10
CA ASP A 161 14.40 -5.50 -12.86
C ASP A 161 13.33 -4.42 -12.65
N SER A 162 12.02 -4.79 -12.74
CA SER A 162 10.93 -3.84 -12.48
C SER A 162 10.99 -3.29 -11.06
N LEU A 163 11.15 -4.17 -10.06
CA LEU A 163 11.22 -3.76 -8.64
C LEU A 163 12.38 -2.81 -8.36
N LEU A 164 13.58 -3.17 -8.83
CA LEU A 164 14.79 -2.41 -8.52
C LEU A 164 14.89 -1.11 -9.31
N ARG A 165 14.33 -1.04 -10.52
CA ARG A 165 14.17 0.24 -11.23
C ARG A 165 13.28 1.19 -10.45
N VAL A 166 12.11 0.72 -9.98
CA VAL A 166 11.22 1.54 -9.13
C VAL A 166 11.94 2.01 -7.87
N ALA A 167 12.62 1.12 -7.16
CA ALA A 167 13.35 1.47 -5.94
C ALA A 167 14.43 2.54 -6.19
N ARG A 168 15.15 2.44 -7.30
CA ARG A 168 16.14 3.44 -7.71
C ARG A 168 15.50 4.79 -8.04
N GLU A 169 14.39 4.80 -8.77
CA GLU A 169 13.68 6.05 -9.08
C GLU A 169 13.08 6.70 -7.80
N LEU A 170 12.66 5.91 -6.81
CA LEU A 170 12.25 6.42 -5.50
C LEU A 170 13.41 7.03 -4.72
N GLU A 171 14.59 6.41 -4.76
CA GLU A 171 15.83 6.98 -4.21
C GLU A 171 16.12 8.33 -4.86
N GLN A 172 16.16 8.40 -6.19
CA GLN A 172 16.39 9.64 -6.93
C GLN A 172 15.35 10.71 -6.66
N ALA A 173 14.08 10.34 -6.54
CA ALA A 173 13.00 11.27 -6.22
C ALA A 173 13.18 11.95 -4.85
N SER A 174 13.71 11.23 -3.87
CA SER A 174 13.97 11.74 -2.52
C SER A 174 15.36 12.37 -2.33
N GLN A 175 16.27 12.16 -3.28
CA GLN A 175 17.66 12.60 -3.21
C GLN A 175 17.85 14.09 -2.93
N PRO A 176 17.03 15.04 -3.48
CA PRO A 176 17.19 16.46 -3.20
C PRO A 176 17.07 16.84 -1.73
N VAL A 177 16.30 16.08 -0.94
CA VAL A 177 16.16 16.28 0.52
C VAL A 177 16.99 15.28 1.32
N ASN A 178 17.63 14.34 0.63
CA ASN A 178 18.64 13.40 1.13
C ASN A 178 18.30 12.76 2.49
N PRO A 179 17.21 12.01 2.59
CA PRO A 179 16.86 11.35 3.84
C PRO A 179 17.87 10.23 4.14
N ARG A 180 18.43 10.25 5.34
CA ARG A 180 19.43 9.26 5.78
C ARG A 180 18.88 8.21 6.72
N HIS A 181 17.59 8.26 7.00
CA HIS A 181 16.90 7.34 7.88
C HIS A 181 15.46 7.13 7.41
N HIS A 182 15.18 5.96 6.88
CA HIS A 182 13.83 5.51 6.54
C HIS A 182 13.26 4.64 7.65
N LEU A 183 11.99 4.86 8.01
CA LEU A 183 11.27 4.01 8.96
C LEU A 183 10.11 3.32 8.21
N ALA A 184 10.16 1.99 8.17
CA ALA A 184 9.09 1.18 7.61
C ALA A 184 7.90 1.15 8.57
N LEU A 185 6.81 1.81 8.19
CA LEU A 185 5.56 1.86 8.95
C LEU A 185 4.59 0.76 8.50
N LEU A 186 4.52 0.52 7.20
CA LEU A 186 3.64 -0.50 6.66
C LEU A 186 4.32 -1.88 6.74
N PRO A 187 3.54 -2.97 6.71
CA PRO A 187 4.12 -4.31 6.59
C PRO A 187 5.00 -4.44 5.34
N LEU A 188 6.13 -5.15 5.43
CA LEU A 188 6.99 -5.46 4.28
C LEU A 188 6.26 -6.25 3.18
N ALA A 189 5.16 -6.91 3.53
CA ALA A 189 4.24 -7.54 2.57
C ALA A 189 3.51 -6.52 1.67
N VAL A 190 3.44 -5.25 2.08
CA VAL A 190 2.94 -4.16 1.24
C VAL A 190 4.06 -3.75 0.29
N LEU A 191 3.87 -4.00 -1.00
CA LEU A 191 4.90 -3.80 -2.02
C LEU A 191 5.50 -2.38 -2.00
N LEU A 192 4.67 -1.36 -1.74
CA LEU A 192 5.11 0.02 -1.64
C LEU A 192 6.16 0.23 -0.55
N GLU A 193 5.95 -0.34 0.64
CA GLU A 193 6.92 -0.27 1.74
C GLU A 193 8.19 -1.06 1.42
N ASN A 194 8.04 -2.27 0.87
CA ASN A 194 9.18 -3.10 0.49
C ASN A 194 10.12 -2.37 -0.49
N LEU A 195 9.55 -1.68 -1.49
CA LEU A 195 10.33 -0.87 -2.44
C LEU A 195 10.92 0.40 -1.80
N GLY A 196 10.24 1.01 -0.85
CA GLY A 196 10.77 2.10 -0.03
C GLY A 196 12.00 1.66 0.78
N CYS A 197 11.96 0.45 1.33
CA CYS A 197 13.11 -0.15 2.01
C CYS A 197 14.30 -0.37 1.04
N TYR A 198 14.05 -0.87 -0.16
CA TYR A 198 15.10 -1.00 -1.17
C TYR A 198 15.67 0.37 -1.60
N ALA A 199 14.82 1.38 -1.75
CA ALA A 199 15.26 2.74 -2.07
C ALA A 199 16.17 3.32 -0.96
N ALA A 200 15.82 3.10 0.31
CA ALA A 200 16.67 3.49 1.45
C ALA A 200 18.03 2.79 1.43
N LEU A 201 18.07 1.51 1.09
CA LEU A 201 19.29 0.75 0.96
C LEU A 201 20.12 1.21 -0.26
N TYR A 202 19.48 1.59 -1.39
CA TYR A 202 20.18 2.23 -2.52
C TYR A 202 20.87 3.54 -2.09
N ALA A 203 20.17 4.39 -1.34
CA ALA A 203 20.72 5.64 -0.79
C ALA A 203 21.82 5.41 0.24
N GLY A 204 21.99 4.18 0.72
CA GLY A 204 22.85 3.86 1.85
C GLY A 204 22.38 4.54 3.14
N ALA A 205 21.10 4.71 3.30
CA ALA A 205 20.46 5.24 4.50
C ALA A 205 20.27 4.13 5.55
N MET A 206 20.08 4.53 6.79
CA MET A 206 19.61 3.60 7.84
C MET A 206 18.16 3.24 7.60
N LEU A 207 17.82 1.96 7.71
CA LEU A 207 16.49 1.43 7.60
C LEU A 207 16.02 0.90 8.94
N SER A 208 15.02 1.56 9.54
CA SER A 208 14.34 1.06 10.75
C SER A 208 13.19 0.14 10.38
N LEU A 209 13.16 -1.02 11.00
CA LEU A 209 12.21 -2.11 10.78
C LEU A 209 11.60 -2.57 12.12
N PRO A 210 10.84 -1.71 12.82
CA PRO A 210 10.14 -2.15 14.01
C PRO A 210 9.01 -3.11 13.65
N GLY A 211 8.74 -4.09 14.53
CA GLY A 211 7.59 -4.97 14.40
C GLY A 211 6.27 -4.21 14.51
N GLN A 212 5.21 -4.78 13.94
CA GLN A 212 3.88 -4.15 13.95
C GLN A 212 3.38 -3.87 15.37
N LYS A 213 3.69 -4.75 16.31
CA LYS A 213 3.36 -4.53 17.74
C LYS A 213 4.07 -3.31 18.33
N THR A 214 5.33 -3.06 17.98
CA THR A 214 6.11 -1.89 18.42
C THR A 214 5.53 -0.61 17.83
N LEU A 215 5.10 -0.65 16.57
CA LEU A 215 4.38 0.44 15.91
C LEU A 215 2.96 0.67 16.46
N GLY A 216 2.42 -0.26 17.24
CA GLY A 216 1.03 -0.20 17.68
C GLY A 216 0.01 -0.52 16.59
N ILE A 217 0.44 -1.18 15.50
CA ILE A 217 -0.42 -1.57 14.39
C ILE A 217 -1.03 -2.93 14.70
N GLN A 218 -2.35 -3.05 14.53
CA GLN A 218 -3.13 -4.26 14.79
C GLN A 218 -3.99 -4.61 13.58
N GLY A 219 -3.77 -5.78 13.01
CA GLY A 219 -4.50 -6.23 11.83
C GLY A 219 -4.26 -5.31 10.63
N ALA A 220 -5.29 -5.13 9.80
CA ALA A 220 -5.20 -4.37 8.54
C ALA A 220 -5.39 -2.85 8.71
N SER A 221 -6.00 -2.38 9.81
CA SER A 221 -6.43 -0.98 9.95
C SER A 221 -6.37 -0.43 11.38
N GLY A 222 -6.13 -1.26 12.39
CA GLY A 222 -6.02 -0.82 13.78
C GLY A 222 -4.66 -0.15 14.03
N VAL A 223 -4.67 1.05 14.64
CA VAL A 223 -3.46 1.78 15.02
C VAL A 223 -3.62 2.34 16.42
N ASP A 224 -2.63 2.14 17.27
CA ASP A 224 -2.44 2.83 18.54
C ASP A 224 -1.61 4.10 18.29
N PRO A 225 -2.22 5.31 18.28
CA PRO A 225 -1.51 6.54 17.95
C PRO A 225 -0.36 6.83 18.91
N ALA A 226 -0.51 6.51 20.20
CA ALA A 226 0.50 6.81 21.20
C ALA A 226 1.79 6.02 20.96
N ARG A 227 1.67 4.72 20.65
CA ARG A 227 2.82 3.86 20.32
C ARG A 227 3.49 4.29 19.02
N LEU A 228 2.70 4.59 17.99
CA LEU A 228 3.25 5.03 16.72
C LEU A 228 4.03 6.33 16.86
N LEU A 229 3.46 7.33 17.54
CA LEU A 229 4.13 8.62 17.77
C LEU A 229 5.38 8.48 18.63
N ALA A 230 5.35 7.61 19.65
CA ALA A 230 6.53 7.31 20.48
C ALA A 230 7.65 6.70 19.62
N CYS A 231 7.33 5.71 18.76
CA CYS A 231 8.30 5.10 17.86
C CYS A 231 8.88 6.12 16.85
N LEU A 232 8.05 6.95 16.24
CA LEU A 232 8.51 8.02 15.33
C LEU A 232 9.45 9.02 16.02
N THR A 233 9.14 9.40 17.25
CA THR A 233 9.93 10.33 18.05
C THR A 233 11.28 9.71 18.44
N GLU A 234 11.27 8.47 18.91
CA GLU A 234 12.49 7.73 19.29
C GLU A 234 13.41 7.52 18.08
N ARG A 235 12.85 7.03 16.99
CA ARG A 235 13.61 6.67 15.78
C ARG A 235 14.05 7.90 14.99
N ARG A 236 13.42 9.07 15.16
CA ARG A 236 13.72 10.31 14.43
C ARG A 236 13.76 10.09 12.91
N ALA A 237 12.74 9.43 12.39
CA ALA A 237 12.62 9.11 10.97
C ALA A 237 12.73 10.36 10.09
N GLN A 238 13.42 10.23 8.97
CA GLN A 238 13.57 11.30 7.97
C GLN A 238 12.72 11.03 6.73
N SER A 239 12.42 9.77 6.44
CA SER A 239 11.47 9.40 5.39
C SER A 239 10.50 8.32 5.87
N LEU A 240 9.28 8.41 5.36
CA LEU A 240 8.16 7.53 5.65
C LEU A 240 7.37 7.24 4.38
N ILE A 241 6.68 6.11 4.39
CA ILE A 241 5.60 5.81 3.46
C ILE A 241 4.30 5.72 4.27
N LEU A 242 3.27 6.42 3.81
CA LEU A 242 2.02 6.61 4.51
C LEU A 242 0.82 6.24 3.61
N VAL A 243 -0.22 5.77 4.24
CA VAL A 243 -1.58 5.81 3.69
C VAL A 243 -2.32 7.03 4.26
N PRO A 244 -3.41 7.51 3.64
CA PRO A 244 -4.08 8.74 4.08
C PRO A 244 -4.48 8.75 5.57
N GLN A 245 -4.88 7.60 6.13
CA GLN A 245 -5.24 7.49 7.55
C GLN A 245 -4.06 7.74 8.49
N LEU A 246 -2.88 7.23 8.14
CA LEU A 246 -1.65 7.49 8.90
C LEU A 246 -1.21 8.95 8.77
N LEU A 247 -1.36 9.54 7.58
CA LEU A 247 -1.12 10.95 7.37
C LEU A 247 -2.05 11.82 8.23
N LEU A 248 -3.36 11.52 8.23
CA LEU A 248 -4.35 12.23 9.06
C LEU A 248 -3.97 12.19 10.53
N MET A 249 -3.57 11.02 11.03
CA MET A 249 -3.15 10.86 12.42
C MET A 249 -1.90 11.70 12.74
N LEU A 250 -0.88 11.68 11.87
CA LEU A 250 0.35 12.46 12.06
C LEU A 250 0.07 13.97 12.03
N VAL A 251 -0.75 14.43 11.10
CA VAL A 251 -1.14 15.83 10.97
C VAL A 251 -1.92 16.26 12.19
N THR A 252 -2.91 15.49 12.63
CA THR A 252 -3.69 15.78 13.83
C THR A 252 -2.80 15.86 15.08
N ALA A 253 -1.86 14.93 15.25
CA ALA A 253 -0.91 14.95 16.34
C ALA A 253 0.02 16.16 16.31
N ALA A 254 0.44 16.60 15.12
CA ALA A 254 1.27 17.79 14.95
C ALA A 254 0.49 19.07 15.26
N GLU A 255 -0.76 19.19 14.82
CA GLU A 255 -1.66 20.31 15.13
C GLU A 255 -1.92 20.43 16.65
N GLN A 256 -2.06 19.29 17.34
CA GLN A 256 -2.21 19.20 18.79
C GLN A 256 -0.89 19.34 19.56
N LYS A 257 0.24 19.53 18.89
CA LYS A 257 1.60 19.59 19.48
C LYS A 257 2.01 18.33 20.24
N ALA A 258 1.37 17.20 19.95
CA ALA A 258 1.72 15.88 20.47
C ALA A 258 2.85 15.21 19.68
N PHE A 259 3.16 15.72 18.49
CA PHE A 259 4.25 15.28 17.62
C PHE A 259 4.89 16.48 16.91
N TYR A 260 6.21 16.45 16.74
CA TYR A 260 6.96 17.48 16.04
C TYR A 260 7.70 16.88 14.83
N PRO A 261 7.30 17.17 13.58
CA PRO A 261 7.84 16.54 12.38
C PRO A 261 9.22 17.05 11.94
N HIS A 262 9.99 17.72 12.83
CA HIS A 262 11.25 18.39 12.46
C HIS A 262 12.32 17.50 11.83
N ALA A 263 12.29 16.20 12.11
CA ALA A 263 13.22 15.25 11.49
C ALA A 263 12.80 14.84 10.08
N LEU A 264 11.49 14.89 9.75
CA LEU A 264 10.95 14.45 8.48
C LEU A 264 11.43 15.36 7.34
N ARG A 265 11.84 14.73 6.25
CA ARG A 265 12.28 15.36 5.02
C ARG A 265 11.47 14.90 3.82
N PHE A 266 10.95 13.66 3.88
CA PHE A 266 10.20 13.03 2.80
C PHE A 266 9.14 12.08 3.35
N ALA A 267 7.87 12.42 3.19
CA ALA A 267 6.74 11.58 3.56
C ALA A 267 5.92 11.29 2.29
N ALA A 268 6.16 10.14 1.67
CA ALA A 268 5.37 9.70 0.53
C ALA A 268 3.99 9.24 1.01
N VAL A 269 2.92 9.65 0.36
CA VAL A 269 1.57 9.19 0.65
C VAL A 269 0.93 8.60 -0.60
N GLY A 270 0.30 7.43 -0.46
CA GLY A 270 -0.34 6.74 -1.57
C GLY A 270 -1.30 5.64 -1.13
N GLY A 271 -1.72 4.81 -2.09
CA GLY A 271 -2.61 3.68 -1.85
C GLY A 271 -4.10 4.02 -1.82
N ALA A 272 -4.47 5.27 -1.56
CA ALA A 272 -5.81 5.84 -1.68
C ALA A 272 -5.74 7.36 -1.91
N ARG A 273 -6.87 7.96 -2.26
CA ARG A 273 -6.95 9.41 -2.49
C ARG A 273 -6.72 10.20 -1.21
N VAL A 274 -5.98 11.31 -1.32
CA VAL A 274 -5.80 12.29 -0.24
C VAL A 274 -6.67 13.50 -0.53
N SER A 275 -7.43 13.99 0.48
CA SER A 275 -8.23 15.20 0.32
C SER A 275 -7.34 16.44 0.26
N HIS A 276 -7.84 17.46 -0.42
CA HIS A 276 -7.12 18.74 -0.53
C HIS A 276 -6.94 19.41 0.85
N ASP A 277 -7.96 19.33 1.73
CA ASP A 277 -7.88 19.86 3.09
C ASP A 277 -6.76 19.18 3.89
N LEU A 278 -6.64 17.85 3.83
CA LEU A 278 -5.59 17.12 4.54
C LEU A 278 -4.17 17.51 4.05
N LEU A 279 -3.99 17.69 2.75
CA LEU A 279 -2.70 18.16 2.19
C LEU A 279 -2.36 19.57 2.68
N GLN A 280 -3.33 20.49 2.72
CA GLN A 280 -3.12 21.84 3.26
C GLN A 280 -2.82 21.82 4.76
N ARG A 281 -3.50 20.98 5.53
CA ARG A 281 -3.24 20.82 6.97
C ARG A 281 -1.82 20.27 7.19
N ALA A 282 -1.42 19.26 6.42
CA ALA A 282 -0.07 18.71 6.47
C ALA A 282 1.00 19.78 6.21
N GLN A 283 0.80 20.61 5.19
CA GLN A 283 1.70 21.72 4.89
C GLN A 283 1.79 22.71 6.04
N ARG A 284 0.65 23.12 6.63
CA ARG A 284 0.62 24.05 7.80
C ARG A 284 1.27 23.42 9.03
N ALA A 285 1.13 22.12 9.21
CA ALA A 285 1.75 21.37 10.32
C ALA A 285 3.24 21.06 10.10
N GLY A 286 3.82 21.44 8.96
CA GLY A 286 5.23 21.21 8.61
C GLY A 286 5.56 19.76 8.26
N VAL A 287 4.58 18.96 7.85
CA VAL A 287 4.80 17.58 7.36
C VAL A 287 5.10 17.65 5.85
N PRO A 288 6.30 17.22 5.40
CA PRO A 288 6.71 17.31 3.99
C PRO A 288 6.10 16.17 3.17
N VAL A 289 4.85 16.32 2.74
CA VAL A 289 4.06 15.29 2.03
C VAL A 289 4.28 15.35 0.54
N PHE A 290 4.45 14.17 -0.06
CA PHE A 290 4.56 13.94 -1.50
C PHE A 290 3.57 12.85 -1.91
N GLU A 291 2.48 13.24 -2.56
CA GLU A 291 1.45 12.31 -3.02
C GLU A 291 1.96 11.52 -4.23
N GLY A 292 1.70 10.21 -4.25
CA GLY A 292 2.05 9.31 -5.33
C GLY A 292 0.92 8.39 -5.75
N TYR A 293 1.06 7.83 -6.94
CA TYR A 293 0.13 6.91 -7.55
C TYR A 293 0.83 5.66 -8.05
N GLY A 294 0.16 4.54 -7.90
CA GLY A 294 0.58 3.29 -8.47
C GLY A 294 -0.33 2.13 -8.10
N LEU A 295 0.00 0.98 -8.65
CA LEU A 295 -0.73 -0.27 -8.47
C LEU A 295 0.26 -1.43 -8.46
N SER A 296 -0.11 -2.54 -7.85
CA SER A 296 0.76 -3.72 -7.73
C SER A 296 1.21 -4.25 -9.09
N GLU A 297 0.34 -4.18 -10.09
CA GLU A 297 0.58 -4.58 -11.46
C GLU A 297 1.67 -3.75 -12.18
N CYS A 298 1.96 -2.55 -11.67
CA CYS A 298 3.00 -1.67 -12.20
C CYS A 298 4.12 -1.45 -11.17
N ALA A 299 4.48 -2.50 -10.43
CA ALA A 299 5.52 -2.47 -9.40
C ALA A 299 5.36 -1.31 -8.41
N SER A 300 4.14 -1.05 -7.98
CA SER A 300 3.70 -0.17 -6.90
C SER A 300 3.71 1.34 -7.18
N VAL A 301 4.71 1.93 -7.87
CA VAL A 301 4.79 3.39 -8.03
C VAL A 301 4.95 3.76 -9.50
N VAL A 302 4.05 4.58 -10.00
CA VAL A 302 3.98 5.07 -11.39
C VAL A 302 4.28 6.55 -11.45
N CYS A 303 3.56 7.35 -10.63
CA CYS A 303 3.74 8.80 -10.52
C CYS A 303 4.07 9.18 -9.08
N LEU A 304 4.83 10.26 -8.91
CA LEU A 304 5.18 10.77 -7.58
C LEU A 304 5.44 12.28 -7.64
N ASN A 305 4.87 13.01 -6.70
CA ASN A 305 5.31 14.37 -6.37
C ASN A 305 6.71 14.33 -5.74
N ARG A 306 7.55 15.30 -6.06
CA ARG A 306 8.95 15.37 -5.63
C ARG A 306 9.28 16.74 -5.07
N PRO A 307 10.31 16.90 -4.25
CA PRO A 307 10.65 18.20 -3.64
C PRO A 307 10.75 19.37 -4.61
N GLN A 308 11.17 19.12 -5.86
CA GLN A 308 11.34 20.13 -6.90
C GLN A 308 10.15 20.21 -7.87
N ALA A 309 9.20 19.29 -7.77
CA ALA A 309 8.01 19.20 -8.63
C ALA A 309 6.86 18.62 -7.80
N ASN A 310 6.31 19.45 -6.90
CA ASN A 310 5.20 19.07 -6.01
C ASN A 310 3.98 19.95 -6.31
N ARG A 311 2.85 19.31 -6.62
CA ARG A 311 1.59 19.97 -6.93
C ARG A 311 0.46 19.31 -6.17
N ALA A 312 -0.06 20.00 -5.17
CA ALA A 312 -1.13 19.49 -4.32
C ALA A 312 -2.37 19.11 -5.14
N GLY A 313 -2.95 17.95 -4.84
CA GLY A 313 -4.11 17.40 -5.54
C GLY A 313 -3.78 16.63 -6.83
N SER A 314 -2.52 16.70 -7.33
CA SER A 314 -2.00 15.77 -8.33
C SER A 314 -1.28 14.62 -7.66
N VAL A 315 -1.20 13.48 -8.35
CA VAL A 315 -0.38 12.35 -7.92
C VAL A 315 1.07 12.44 -8.43
N GLY A 316 1.49 13.63 -8.87
CA GLY A 316 2.81 13.90 -9.40
C GLY A 316 2.96 13.59 -10.88
N GLN A 317 4.21 13.63 -11.34
CA GLN A 317 4.59 13.30 -12.71
C GLN A 317 5.01 11.82 -12.81
N PRO A 318 4.87 11.17 -13.99
CA PRO A 318 5.40 9.84 -14.23
C PRO A 318 6.90 9.75 -13.90
N LEU A 319 7.29 8.67 -13.22
CA LEU A 319 8.70 8.41 -12.95
C LEU A 319 9.40 7.81 -14.19
N PRO A 320 10.73 7.97 -14.33
CA PRO A 320 11.45 7.60 -15.56
C PRO A 320 11.39 6.13 -15.98
N HIS A 321 11.01 5.22 -15.08
CA HIS A 321 10.89 3.78 -15.36
C HIS A 321 9.59 3.39 -16.08
N VAL A 322 8.66 4.34 -16.27
CA VAL A 322 7.37 4.12 -16.93
C VAL A 322 7.07 5.19 -17.96
N GLN A 323 6.21 4.84 -18.90
CA GLN A 323 5.50 5.76 -19.78
C GLN A 323 4.03 5.71 -19.41
N VAL A 324 3.37 6.87 -19.39
CA VAL A 324 1.95 7.00 -19.07
C VAL A 324 1.27 7.77 -20.18
N ARG A 325 0.13 7.27 -20.63
CA ARG A 325 -0.77 7.97 -21.57
C ARG A 325 -2.22 7.79 -21.15
N LEU A 326 -3.10 8.57 -21.70
CA LEU A 326 -4.54 8.39 -21.54
C LEU A 326 -5.11 7.68 -22.79
N ALA A 327 -6.03 6.76 -22.58
CA ALA A 327 -6.86 6.21 -23.63
C ALA A 327 -7.95 7.23 -24.04
N GLU A 328 -8.72 6.97 -25.09
CA GLU A 328 -9.77 7.87 -25.58
C GLU A 328 -10.85 8.17 -24.55
N ASP A 329 -11.13 7.23 -23.65
CA ASP A 329 -12.09 7.36 -22.56
C ASP A 329 -11.48 7.96 -21.28
N GLY A 330 -10.21 8.37 -21.30
CA GLY A 330 -9.48 8.96 -20.18
C GLY A 330 -8.85 7.92 -19.25
N GLU A 331 -8.87 6.62 -19.58
CA GLU A 331 -8.20 5.61 -18.77
C GLU A 331 -6.68 5.77 -18.81
N VAL A 332 -6.06 5.69 -17.63
CA VAL A 332 -4.60 5.77 -17.47
C VAL A 332 -3.96 4.44 -17.94
N MET A 333 -3.19 4.51 -19.02
CA MET A 333 -2.46 3.40 -19.62
C MET A 333 -0.98 3.51 -19.25
N ILE A 334 -0.38 2.39 -18.80
CA ILE A 334 0.99 2.37 -18.26
C ILE A 334 1.83 1.36 -19.03
N LYS A 335 3.06 1.74 -19.40
CA LYS A 335 4.06 0.86 -20.03
C LYS A 335 5.40 1.01 -19.32
N GLY A 336 6.15 -0.08 -19.15
CA GLY A 336 7.48 -0.10 -18.54
C GLY A 336 7.62 -1.12 -17.43
N SER A 337 7.78 -0.68 -16.17
CA SER A 337 7.86 -1.59 -15.02
C SER A 337 6.48 -2.16 -14.66
N THR A 338 5.95 -3.04 -15.50
CA THR A 338 4.69 -3.73 -15.33
C THR A 338 4.90 -5.20 -14.90
N LEU A 339 3.81 -5.87 -14.52
CA LEU A 339 3.84 -7.28 -14.15
C LEU A 339 4.24 -8.19 -15.32
N LEU A 340 4.80 -9.35 -14.98
CA LEU A 340 5.05 -10.43 -15.94
C LEU A 340 3.76 -11.19 -16.29
N GLY A 341 2.76 -11.11 -15.44
CA GLY A 341 1.46 -11.76 -15.53
C GLY A 341 0.89 -12.02 -14.13
N TYR A 342 -0.36 -12.44 -14.10
CA TYR A 342 -0.92 -13.01 -12.88
C TYR A 342 -0.51 -14.48 -12.74
N LEU A 343 -0.38 -14.92 -11.49
CA LEU A 343 -0.02 -16.31 -11.19
C LEU A 343 -0.98 -17.30 -11.82
N GLY A 344 -0.45 -18.17 -12.69
CA GLY A 344 -1.23 -19.20 -13.37
C GLY A 344 -2.06 -18.68 -14.56
N GLU A 345 -1.94 -17.40 -14.91
CA GLU A 345 -2.57 -16.81 -16.09
C GLU A 345 -1.52 -16.56 -17.20
N PRO A 346 -1.91 -16.46 -18.46
CA PRO A 346 -0.99 -16.08 -19.53
C PRO A 346 -0.47 -14.65 -19.34
N PRO A 347 0.69 -14.33 -19.93
CA PRO A 347 1.22 -12.96 -19.86
C PRO A 347 0.25 -11.96 -20.50
N PRO A 348 0.30 -10.68 -20.09
CA PRO A 348 -0.52 -9.64 -20.70
C PRO A 348 -0.34 -9.61 -22.22
N PRO A 349 -1.41 -9.42 -22.99
CA PRO A 349 -1.33 -9.43 -24.45
C PRO A 349 -0.71 -8.16 -25.05
N ASP A 350 -0.63 -7.09 -24.28
CA ASP A 350 -0.14 -5.76 -24.70
C ASP A 350 0.95 -5.27 -23.74
N ASP A 351 1.85 -4.44 -24.27
CA ASP A 351 2.85 -3.70 -23.51
C ASP A 351 2.23 -2.58 -22.63
N TRP A 352 1.04 -2.10 -22.98
CA TRP A 352 0.31 -1.07 -22.26
C TRP A 352 -0.70 -1.70 -21.29
N TRP A 353 -0.44 -1.52 -20.02
CA TRP A 353 -1.33 -2.00 -18.95
C TRP A 353 -2.47 -1.02 -18.71
N PRO A 354 -3.74 -1.44 -18.82
CA PRO A 354 -4.90 -0.64 -18.46
C PRO A 354 -5.03 -0.63 -16.94
N SER A 355 -4.94 0.56 -16.34
CA SER A 355 -4.95 0.67 -14.87
C SER A 355 -6.33 0.51 -14.24
N GLY A 356 -7.39 0.73 -15.01
CA GLY A 356 -8.76 0.87 -14.53
C GLY A 356 -9.01 2.21 -13.80
N ASP A 357 -8.04 3.14 -13.82
CA ASP A 357 -8.17 4.49 -13.26
C ASP A 357 -8.35 5.51 -14.38
N LEU A 358 -9.23 6.49 -14.16
CA LEU A 358 -9.40 7.63 -15.04
C LEU A 358 -8.56 8.81 -14.56
N GLY A 359 -7.98 9.56 -15.49
CA GLY A 359 -7.14 10.69 -15.16
C GLY A 359 -7.05 11.76 -16.24
N GLU A 360 -6.34 12.82 -15.93
CA GLU A 360 -5.99 13.89 -16.86
C GLU A 360 -4.59 14.42 -16.54
N PHE A 361 -3.90 14.94 -17.56
CA PHE A 361 -2.63 15.65 -17.39
C PHE A 361 -2.85 17.13 -17.50
N ASP A 362 -2.15 17.91 -16.67
CA ASP A 362 -2.01 19.34 -16.91
C ASP A 362 -0.88 19.63 -17.93
N ALA A 363 -0.73 20.91 -18.26
CA ALA A 363 0.27 21.38 -19.22
C ALA A 363 1.73 21.07 -18.81
N ASP A 364 1.99 20.90 -17.52
CA ASP A 364 3.32 20.60 -16.97
C ASP A 364 3.54 19.09 -16.76
N GLY A 365 2.58 18.25 -17.17
CA GLY A 365 2.68 16.78 -17.11
C GLY A 365 2.40 16.18 -15.74
N PHE A 366 1.72 16.87 -14.84
CA PHE A 366 1.21 16.31 -13.60
C PHE A 366 -0.09 15.55 -13.84
N LEU A 367 -0.19 14.34 -13.31
CA LEU A 367 -1.37 13.50 -13.42
C LEU A 367 -2.36 13.80 -12.29
N TYR A 368 -3.62 14.01 -12.64
CA TYR A 368 -4.75 14.10 -11.72
C TYR A 368 -5.67 12.91 -11.92
N LEU A 369 -5.93 12.15 -10.84
CA LEU A 369 -6.84 11.01 -10.90
C LEU A 369 -8.29 11.47 -10.74
N ARG A 370 -9.17 10.93 -11.60
CA ARG A 370 -10.62 11.19 -11.58
C ARG A 370 -11.40 10.06 -10.89
N GLY A 371 -10.75 8.92 -10.62
CA GLY A 371 -11.27 7.76 -9.88
C GLY A 371 -11.21 6.46 -10.64
N ARG A 372 -11.78 5.40 -10.06
CA ARG A 372 -11.87 4.09 -10.68
C ARG A 372 -12.97 4.04 -11.73
N LYS A 373 -12.65 3.60 -12.94
CA LYS A 373 -13.59 3.49 -14.08
C LYS A 373 -14.83 2.65 -13.71
N LYS A 374 -14.64 1.53 -13.04
CA LYS A 374 -15.72 0.62 -12.62
C LYS A 374 -16.48 1.03 -11.36
N HIS A 375 -16.01 2.05 -10.62
CA HIS A 375 -16.65 2.50 -9.39
C HIS A 375 -17.43 3.80 -9.59
N GLN A 376 -17.19 4.50 -10.68
CA GLN A 376 -18.02 5.65 -11.03
C GLN A 376 -19.45 5.21 -11.29
N PHE A 377 -20.38 6.00 -10.82
CA PHE A 377 -21.79 5.83 -11.08
C PHE A 377 -22.38 7.07 -11.73
N VAL A 378 -23.53 6.91 -12.37
CA VAL A 378 -24.24 8.00 -13.04
C VAL A 378 -25.50 8.31 -12.26
N THR A 379 -25.64 9.55 -11.80
CA THR A 379 -26.87 10.02 -11.14
C THR A 379 -28.04 10.08 -12.12
N SER A 380 -29.28 10.19 -11.64
CA SER A 380 -30.47 10.37 -12.50
C SER A 380 -30.39 11.60 -13.40
N PHE A 381 -29.56 12.60 -13.06
CA PHE A 381 -29.29 13.79 -13.88
C PHE A 381 -28.16 13.58 -14.89
N GLY A 382 -27.68 12.36 -15.10
CA GLY A 382 -26.61 12.03 -16.05
C GLY A 382 -25.22 12.53 -15.63
N ARG A 383 -24.98 12.78 -14.35
CA ARG A 383 -23.69 13.24 -13.82
C ARG A 383 -22.85 12.05 -13.34
N ASN A 384 -21.64 11.95 -13.82
CA ASN A 384 -20.66 10.97 -13.34
C ASN A 384 -20.10 11.40 -11.98
N VAL A 385 -20.26 10.55 -10.98
CA VAL A 385 -19.72 10.74 -9.62
C VAL A 385 -18.67 9.67 -9.33
N ASN A 386 -17.51 10.10 -8.82
CA ASN A 386 -16.53 9.20 -8.25
C ASN A 386 -16.77 9.10 -6.73
N PRO A 387 -17.31 7.99 -6.23
CA PRO A 387 -17.61 7.85 -4.81
C PRO A 387 -16.35 7.91 -3.93
N GLU A 388 -15.21 7.42 -4.38
CA GLU A 388 -13.96 7.43 -3.59
C GLU A 388 -13.47 8.86 -3.32
N TRP A 389 -13.74 9.79 -4.21
CA TRP A 389 -13.46 11.19 -3.97
C TRP A 389 -14.33 11.76 -2.87
N VAL A 390 -15.63 11.54 -2.94
CA VAL A 390 -16.59 12.02 -1.93
C VAL A 390 -16.29 11.39 -0.56
N GLU A 391 -16.03 10.07 -0.54
CA GLU A 391 -15.66 9.33 0.66
C GLU A 391 -14.37 9.87 1.31
N ALA A 392 -13.38 10.27 0.50
CA ALA A 392 -12.16 10.89 1.00
C ALA A 392 -12.42 12.25 1.67
N GLU A 393 -13.25 13.10 1.06
CA GLU A 393 -13.61 14.39 1.67
C GLU A 393 -14.39 14.20 2.98
N LEU A 394 -15.28 13.21 3.06
CA LEU A 394 -16.03 12.89 4.27
C LEU A 394 -15.15 12.39 5.42
N THR A 395 -14.17 11.52 5.11
CA THR A 395 -13.41 10.81 6.16
C THR A 395 -12.18 11.57 6.66
N GLN A 396 -11.57 12.40 5.84
CA GLN A 396 -10.28 13.03 6.18
C GLN A 396 -10.42 14.29 7.04
N GLY A 397 -11.64 14.70 7.37
CA GLY A 397 -11.92 15.67 8.42
C GLY A 397 -11.69 15.16 9.84
N GLY A 398 -11.65 13.84 10.05
CA GLY A 398 -11.36 13.19 11.33
C GLY A 398 -12.58 12.85 12.19
N THR A 399 -13.77 13.36 11.88
CA THR A 399 -15.04 13.04 12.59
C THR A 399 -15.62 11.69 12.14
N ILE A 400 -15.52 11.39 10.84
CA ILE A 400 -16.01 10.18 10.20
C ILE A 400 -14.82 9.27 9.91
N SER A 401 -14.85 8.03 10.39
CA SER A 401 -13.77 7.07 10.15
C SER A 401 -14.00 6.18 8.92
N GLN A 402 -15.29 5.91 8.59
CA GLN A 402 -15.63 5.19 7.37
C GLN A 402 -16.82 5.87 6.71
N ALA A 403 -16.76 6.01 5.39
CA ALA A 403 -17.83 6.48 4.55
C ALA A 403 -17.98 5.57 3.33
N PHE A 404 -19.20 5.36 2.89
CA PHE A 404 -19.53 4.69 1.64
C PHE A 404 -20.60 5.50 0.92
N VAL A 405 -20.31 5.92 -0.30
CA VAL A 405 -21.19 6.79 -1.08
C VAL A 405 -21.81 6.01 -2.23
N TYR A 406 -23.11 6.15 -2.37
CA TYR A 406 -23.93 5.56 -3.41
C TYR A 406 -24.87 6.63 -4.00
N GLY A 407 -25.10 6.58 -5.31
CA GLY A 407 -25.96 7.54 -6.01
C GLY A 407 -26.33 7.05 -7.43
N GLU A 408 -26.11 5.75 -7.74
CA GLU A 408 -26.45 5.19 -9.05
C GLU A 408 -27.94 5.33 -9.31
N ALA A 409 -28.25 6.05 -10.41
CA ALA A 409 -29.62 6.39 -10.83
C ALA A 409 -30.45 7.20 -9.80
N LEU A 410 -29.82 7.70 -8.72
CA LEU A 410 -30.48 8.56 -7.72
C LEU A 410 -30.34 10.04 -8.09
N PRO A 411 -31.27 10.92 -7.69
CA PRO A 411 -31.16 12.36 -7.87
C PRO A 411 -30.05 12.96 -7.00
N HIS A 412 -29.82 12.38 -5.81
CA HIS A 412 -28.83 12.83 -4.83
C HIS A 412 -27.96 11.68 -4.31
N ASN A 413 -26.74 11.99 -3.89
CA ASN A 413 -25.87 11.01 -3.29
C ASN A 413 -26.27 10.73 -1.85
N HIS A 414 -26.25 9.45 -1.47
CA HIS A 414 -26.49 8.94 -0.12
C HIS A 414 -25.19 8.38 0.46
N ALA A 415 -24.85 8.75 1.70
CA ALA A 415 -23.67 8.25 2.40
C ALA A 415 -24.03 7.37 3.59
N LEU A 416 -23.35 6.23 3.73
CA LEU A 416 -23.33 5.43 4.94
C LEU A 416 -22.11 5.85 5.76
N LEU A 417 -22.31 6.24 7.03
CA LEU A 417 -21.27 6.87 7.84
C LEU A 417 -21.01 6.11 9.15
N TRP A 418 -19.74 5.85 9.45
CA TRP A 418 -19.30 5.37 10.75
C TRP A 418 -18.41 6.43 11.42
N PRO A 419 -18.76 6.91 12.64
CA PRO A 419 -17.98 7.94 13.32
C PRO A 419 -16.65 7.40 13.85
N THR A 420 -15.69 8.29 14.03
CA THR A 420 -14.39 7.97 14.64
C THR A 420 -14.54 7.64 16.14
N ARG A 421 -15.50 8.26 16.81
CA ARG A 421 -15.80 8.06 18.23
C ARG A 421 -17.22 7.57 18.40
N ALA A 422 -17.42 6.59 19.28
CA ALA A 422 -18.76 6.03 19.54
C ALA A 422 -19.74 7.05 20.12
N ASP A 423 -19.24 8.03 20.87
CA ASP A 423 -20.02 9.11 21.50
C ASP A 423 -20.25 10.34 20.57
N CYS A 424 -19.85 10.25 19.29
CA CYS A 424 -20.08 11.29 18.30
C CYS A 424 -21.60 11.49 18.09
N SER A 425 -22.10 12.73 18.20
CA SER A 425 -23.51 13.05 17.95
C SER A 425 -23.82 13.11 16.46
N ASP A 426 -25.09 12.93 16.11
CA ASP A 426 -25.56 13.09 14.72
C ASP A 426 -25.38 14.54 14.24
N GLN A 427 -25.49 15.52 15.12
CA GLN A 427 -25.18 16.92 14.79
C GLN A 427 -23.71 17.12 14.39
N ALA A 428 -22.78 16.39 15.02
CA ALA A 428 -21.36 16.46 14.64
C ALA A 428 -21.11 15.76 13.29
N LEU A 429 -21.84 14.70 12.98
CA LEU A 429 -21.81 14.06 11.65
C LEU A 429 -22.36 14.99 10.57
N GLU A 430 -23.53 15.62 10.82
CA GLU A 430 -24.14 16.59 9.91
C GLU A 430 -23.20 17.76 9.59
N LEU A 431 -22.54 18.30 10.61
CA LEU A 431 -21.54 19.37 10.43
C LEU A 431 -20.33 18.88 9.59
N ALA A 432 -19.90 17.63 9.79
CA ALA A 432 -18.81 17.05 9.02
C ALA A 432 -19.18 16.83 7.54
N VAL A 433 -20.43 16.40 7.28
CA VAL A 433 -20.97 16.25 5.92
C VAL A 433 -21.08 17.62 5.25
N SER A 434 -21.67 18.60 5.95
CA SER A 434 -21.79 19.98 5.44
C SER A 434 -20.44 20.57 5.05
N LYS A 435 -19.42 20.39 5.91
CA LYS A 435 -18.06 20.86 5.63
C LYS A 435 -17.44 20.14 4.42
N ALA A 436 -17.63 18.83 4.28
CA ALA A 436 -17.15 18.09 3.12
C ALA A 436 -17.83 18.56 1.83
N ASN A 437 -19.12 18.85 1.89
CA ASN A 437 -19.90 19.37 0.76
C ASN A 437 -19.39 20.74 0.26
N GLU A 438 -18.80 21.59 1.11
CA GLU A 438 -18.18 22.86 0.68
C GLU A 438 -17.05 22.66 -0.34
N ALA A 439 -16.36 21.53 -0.29
CA ALA A 439 -15.28 21.19 -1.22
C ALA A 439 -15.76 20.43 -2.48
N LEU A 440 -17.04 20.07 -2.53
CA LEU A 440 -17.64 19.26 -3.59
C LEU A 440 -18.55 20.09 -4.49
N PRO A 441 -18.52 19.86 -5.83
CA PRO A 441 -19.52 20.45 -6.71
C PRO A 441 -20.92 19.87 -6.38
N ASP A 442 -21.97 20.57 -6.75
CA ASP A 442 -23.36 20.29 -6.44
C ASP A 442 -23.75 18.83 -6.71
N TYR A 443 -23.39 18.29 -7.87
CA TYR A 443 -23.71 16.93 -8.29
C TYR A 443 -22.98 15.82 -7.48
N ALA A 444 -21.92 16.16 -6.76
CA ALA A 444 -21.14 15.25 -5.93
C ALA A 444 -21.43 15.39 -4.43
N GLN A 445 -22.20 16.41 -4.03
CA GLN A 445 -22.58 16.64 -2.64
C GLN A 445 -23.44 15.49 -2.09
N VAL A 446 -23.28 15.21 -0.80
CA VAL A 446 -24.07 14.26 -0.04
C VAL A 446 -25.25 14.99 0.58
N HIS A 447 -26.46 14.63 0.16
CA HIS A 447 -27.68 15.24 0.66
C HIS A 447 -28.37 14.37 1.70
N HIS A 448 -28.16 13.06 1.64
CA HIS A 448 -28.70 12.10 2.58
C HIS A 448 -27.58 11.25 3.17
N TRP A 449 -27.69 10.93 4.44
CA TRP A 449 -26.75 10.03 5.07
C TRP A 449 -27.43 9.16 6.13
N THR A 450 -26.85 7.99 6.36
CA THR A 450 -27.31 7.06 7.39
C THR A 450 -26.14 6.70 8.28
N ARG A 451 -26.33 6.82 9.59
CA ARG A 451 -25.37 6.34 10.57
C ARG A 451 -25.37 4.82 10.58
N LEU A 452 -24.23 4.21 10.45
CA LEU A 452 -24.05 2.78 10.54
C LEU A 452 -24.24 2.30 12.00
N ALA A 453 -24.90 1.15 12.18
CA ALA A 453 -25.00 0.49 13.48
C ALA A 453 -23.67 -0.20 13.86
N HIS A 454 -22.92 -0.65 12.87
CA HIS A 454 -21.63 -1.31 13.01
C HIS A 454 -20.67 -0.89 11.90
N PRO A 455 -19.34 -0.85 12.16
CA PRO A 455 -18.37 -0.52 11.12
C PRO A 455 -18.30 -1.60 10.04
N PHE A 456 -17.83 -1.24 8.87
CA PHE A 456 -17.42 -2.21 7.87
C PHE A 456 -16.15 -2.91 8.36
N THR A 457 -16.12 -4.23 8.25
CA THR A 457 -14.98 -5.07 8.67
C THR A 457 -14.75 -6.21 7.68
N ALA A 458 -13.56 -6.83 7.74
CA ALA A 458 -13.31 -8.07 7.01
C ALA A 458 -14.17 -9.23 7.58
N ALA A 459 -14.45 -9.21 8.88
CA ALA A 459 -15.21 -10.26 9.56
C ALA A 459 -16.69 -10.27 9.13
N ASN A 460 -17.32 -9.09 8.89
CA ASN A 460 -18.69 -9.03 8.37
C ASN A 460 -18.75 -9.08 6.83
N GLY A 461 -17.62 -9.30 6.16
CA GLY A 461 -17.53 -9.45 4.71
C GLY A 461 -17.66 -8.15 3.90
N LEU A 462 -17.75 -6.98 4.55
CA LEU A 462 -17.93 -5.68 3.89
C LEU A 462 -16.61 -4.99 3.54
N LEU A 463 -15.48 -5.44 4.14
CA LEU A 463 -14.14 -5.06 3.71
C LEU A 463 -13.38 -6.28 3.18
N THR A 464 -12.38 -6.00 2.35
CA THR A 464 -11.32 -6.97 2.03
C THR A 464 -10.38 -7.13 3.23
N ALA A 465 -9.52 -8.16 3.23
CA ALA A 465 -8.49 -8.34 4.25
C ALA A 465 -7.56 -7.12 4.38
N ASN A 466 -7.35 -6.37 3.28
CA ASN A 466 -6.54 -5.14 3.26
C ASN A 466 -7.34 -3.88 3.64
N GLY A 467 -8.54 -4.01 4.18
CA GLY A 467 -9.37 -2.91 4.65
C GLY A 467 -10.07 -2.09 3.54
N ARG A 468 -10.11 -2.57 2.28
CA ARG A 468 -10.81 -1.89 1.18
C ARG A 468 -12.29 -2.24 1.15
N PRO A 469 -13.22 -1.29 0.91
CA PRO A 469 -14.65 -1.56 0.78
C PRO A 469 -14.96 -2.56 -0.34
N ARG A 470 -15.77 -3.56 -0.03
CA ARG A 470 -16.35 -4.48 -1.02
C ARG A 470 -17.67 -3.88 -1.51
N ARG A 471 -17.56 -2.95 -2.49
CA ARG A 471 -18.65 -2.08 -2.90
C ARG A 471 -19.94 -2.85 -3.25
N GLU A 472 -19.84 -3.92 -4.04
CA GLU A 472 -21.00 -4.75 -4.40
C GLU A 472 -21.67 -5.38 -3.16
N ALA A 473 -20.86 -5.89 -2.22
CA ALA A 473 -21.37 -6.50 -0.99
C ALA A 473 -22.04 -5.45 -0.08
N ILE A 474 -21.50 -4.22 -0.02
CA ILE A 474 -22.10 -3.13 0.76
C ILE A 474 -23.42 -2.70 0.11
N VAL A 475 -23.47 -2.50 -1.20
CA VAL A 475 -24.69 -2.13 -1.91
C VAL A 475 -25.77 -3.20 -1.71
N GLU A 476 -25.43 -4.47 -1.82
CA GLU A 476 -26.37 -5.55 -1.59
C GLU A 476 -26.92 -5.59 -0.15
N HIS A 477 -25.99 -5.43 0.83
CA HIS A 477 -26.36 -5.46 2.25
C HIS A 477 -27.28 -4.31 2.67
N TYR A 478 -27.08 -3.12 2.07
CA TYR A 478 -27.84 -1.90 2.38
C TYR A 478 -28.84 -1.50 1.29
N ARG A 479 -29.17 -2.43 0.37
CA ARG A 479 -30.08 -2.17 -0.77
C ARG A 479 -31.40 -1.52 -0.35
N GLY A 480 -31.99 -1.94 0.79
CA GLY A 480 -33.22 -1.39 1.31
C GLY A 480 -33.18 0.12 1.57
N LEU A 481 -32.07 0.60 2.16
CA LEU A 481 -31.90 2.02 2.46
C LEU A 481 -31.81 2.88 1.20
N PHE A 482 -31.15 2.38 0.15
CA PHE A 482 -31.03 3.10 -1.11
C PHE A 482 -32.35 3.12 -1.89
N SER A 483 -33.19 2.08 -1.75
CA SER A 483 -34.52 2.01 -2.38
C SER A 483 -35.53 2.92 -1.70
N GLU A 484 -35.46 3.09 -0.38
CA GLU A 484 -36.33 3.98 0.39
C GLU A 484 -36.08 5.45 0.07
N SER A 485 -34.82 5.82 -0.24
CA SER A 485 -34.42 7.16 -0.69
C SER A 485 -35.12 7.54 -2.01
N ILE A 486 -35.37 6.58 -2.89
CA ILE A 486 -36.09 6.79 -4.16
C ILE A 486 -37.58 7.10 -3.87
N LEU A 487 -38.22 6.36 -2.94
CA LEU A 487 -39.63 6.48 -2.64
C LEU A 487 -39.96 7.75 -1.86
N SER A 488 -39.05 8.27 -1.02
CA SER A 488 -39.31 9.47 -0.21
C SER A 488 -39.23 10.77 -1.03
N GLU A 489 -38.63 10.76 -2.21
CA GLU A 489 -38.50 11.93 -3.10
C GLU A 489 -39.58 11.97 -4.19
N GLU A 490 -40.15 10.83 -4.56
CA GLU A 490 -41.30 10.79 -5.51
C GLU A 490 -42.62 11.30 -4.92
N TYR A 491 -42.77 11.32 -3.57
CA TYR A 491 -43.95 11.81 -2.85
C TYR A 491 -43.54 12.65 -1.64
N PRO A 492 -43.21 13.95 -1.79
CA PRO A 492 -43.07 14.84 -0.64
C PRO A 492 -44.43 15.00 0.01
N SER A 493 -44.55 14.56 1.27
CA SER A 493 -45.76 14.65 2.09
C SER A 493 -46.10 16.10 2.47
#